data_9f1b7082b3c7220c4b0e21f1af5130fd
#
_entry.id   9f1b7082b3c7220c4b0e21f1af5130fd
#
_cell.length_a   1.000
_cell.length_b   1.000
_cell.length_c   1.000
_cell.angle_alpha   90.00
_cell.angle_beta   90.00
_cell.angle_gamma   90.00
#
_symmetry.space_group_name_H-M   'P 1'
#
loop_
_entity.id
_entity.type
_entity.pdbx_description
1 polymer ?
#
loop_
_entity_poly.entity_id
_entity_poly.type
_entity_poly.pdbx_seq_one_letter_code
_entity_poly.pdbx_strand_id
1 'polypeptide(L)'
;MANRENKSLMKRIVYALLAASLLGSCQNELYNDPAKDHQSEQGIYIHGQEQTQIFLLSGASQDANGPRVSLVKPATSTVTVNFSVGSQAQLDAHNAKNGTSYKLLPSTMYELPASVTIPAGQTSASIPVKLKAVTFSSGEVFALPIQLQGSNPHAIGGQSEAIIVVDQATETKALSINTGNEIAAYFAEDILVPQWTMEVMVKRSNINGALAGTKFVGASDDKSEIYPVVGKDGSFFRTGGTDLSLSKDIMPLEDNKWYMFSFVYDGANVSVYCNGRQVLSQPVRDGDYKLGGFWLSTTRGLMRELRFYKVARTPAQIAANVWKTVDPKDTNLVAYYPMNGKKYDPATGKVTEDETQIWDWSAGAHHFPSLQGATFVDNAGKPFRFPVTE
;
A
#
# COMPACT_ATOMS: atom_id res chain seq x y z
N MET A 1 -2.13 -62.62 -41.14
CA MET A 1 -3.20 -61.65 -40.73
C MET A 1 -3.58 -61.71 -39.26
N ALA A 2 -3.47 -62.83 -38.53
CA ALA A 2 -3.81 -62.98 -37.12
C ALA A 2 -2.99 -62.12 -36.11
N ASN A 3 -1.79 -61.66 -36.46
CA ASN A 3 -0.92 -60.95 -35.52
C ASN A 3 -1.16 -59.41 -35.45
N ARG A 4 -1.95 -58.84 -36.38
CA ARG A 4 -2.37 -57.41 -36.38
C ARG A 4 -3.64 -57.17 -35.55
N GLU A 5 -4.56 -58.13 -35.54
CA GLU A 5 -5.81 -58.03 -34.79
C GLU A 5 -5.58 -58.17 -33.28
N ASN A 6 -4.66 -59.06 -32.84
CA ASN A 6 -4.32 -59.19 -31.44
C ASN A 6 -3.66 -57.95 -30.85
N LYS A 7 -2.83 -57.21 -31.62
CA LYS A 7 -2.24 -55.96 -31.16
C LYS A 7 -3.29 -54.81 -31.06
N SER A 8 -4.28 -54.83 -31.90
CA SER A 8 -5.38 -53.86 -31.87
C SER A 8 -6.30 -54.12 -30.68
N LEU A 9 -6.62 -55.38 -30.40
CA LEU A 9 -7.45 -55.77 -29.26
C LEU A 9 -6.76 -55.49 -27.93
N MET A 10 -5.44 -55.77 -27.80
CA MET A 10 -4.66 -55.49 -26.61
C MET A 10 -4.51 -53.96 -26.35
N LYS A 11 -4.35 -53.14 -27.38
CA LYS A 11 -4.39 -51.70 -27.24
C LYS A 11 -5.74 -51.17 -26.77
N ARG A 12 -6.85 -51.71 -27.29
CA ARG A 12 -8.20 -51.33 -26.84
C ARG A 12 -8.49 -51.71 -25.40
N ILE A 13 -7.99 -52.87 -24.96
CA ILE A 13 -8.10 -53.32 -23.57
C ILE A 13 -7.24 -52.47 -22.62
N VAL A 14 -6.04 -52.08 -23.04
CA VAL A 14 -5.17 -51.17 -22.24
C VAL A 14 -5.78 -49.74 -22.13
N TYR A 15 -6.37 -49.22 -23.20
CA TYR A 15 -7.06 -47.94 -23.14
C TYR A 15 -8.34 -47.98 -22.32
N ALA A 16 -9.08 -49.10 -22.34
CA ALA A 16 -10.26 -49.31 -21.53
C ALA A 16 -9.92 -49.46 -20.05
N LEU A 17 -8.80 -50.13 -19.69
CA LEU A 17 -8.29 -50.23 -18.33
C LEU A 17 -7.71 -48.92 -17.81
N LEU A 18 -7.03 -48.11 -18.66
CA LEU A 18 -6.61 -46.75 -18.31
C LEU A 18 -7.80 -45.79 -18.12
N ALA A 19 -8.83 -45.87 -18.96
CA ALA A 19 -10.05 -45.09 -18.80
C ALA A 19 -10.86 -45.49 -17.54
N ALA A 20 -10.90 -46.78 -17.20
CA ALA A 20 -11.54 -47.26 -15.98
C ALA A 20 -10.77 -46.86 -14.70
N SER A 21 -9.43 -46.78 -14.76
CA SER A 21 -8.63 -46.29 -13.64
C SER A 21 -8.72 -44.75 -13.44
N LEU A 22 -8.99 -44.00 -14.51
CA LEU A 22 -9.26 -42.57 -14.42
C LEU A 22 -10.66 -42.24 -13.90
N LEU A 23 -11.63 -43.13 -14.10
CA LEU A 23 -12.97 -42.98 -13.55
C LEU A 23 -13.12 -43.48 -12.12
N GLY A 24 -12.19 -44.35 -11.65
CA GLY A 24 -12.12 -44.81 -10.26
C GLY A 24 -11.41 -43.86 -9.31
N SER A 25 -10.59 -42.94 -9.84
CA SER A 25 -9.89 -41.95 -9.00
C SER A 25 -10.72 -40.70 -8.69
N CYS A 26 -11.91 -40.60 -9.22
CA CYS A 26 -12.87 -39.52 -8.90
C CYS A 26 -13.93 -39.94 -7.85
N GLN A 27 -13.80 -41.11 -7.25
CA GLN A 27 -14.40 -41.32 -5.92
C GLN A 27 -13.45 -40.79 -4.88
N ASN A 28 -13.44 -39.48 -4.85
CA ASN A 28 -12.68 -38.69 -3.92
C ASN A 28 -13.06 -39.10 -2.49
N GLU A 29 -12.06 -39.45 -1.70
CA GLU A 29 -12.20 -39.52 -0.25
C GLU A 29 -12.68 -38.18 0.34
N LEU A 30 -12.60 -37.10 -0.42
CA LEU A 30 -13.29 -35.80 -0.16
C LEU A 30 -14.82 -35.96 0.00
N TYR A 31 -15.44 -37.00 -0.55
CA TYR A 31 -16.87 -37.29 -0.35
C TYR A 31 -17.15 -38.14 0.90
N ASN A 32 -16.16 -38.79 1.45
CA ASN A 32 -16.19 -39.46 2.76
C ASN A 32 -15.39 -38.68 3.82
N ASP A 33 -15.01 -37.44 3.51
CA ASP A 33 -14.38 -36.53 4.45
C ASP A 33 -15.36 -36.26 5.60
N PRO A 34 -14.90 -36.33 6.86
CA PRO A 34 -15.66 -35.85 8.02
C PRO A 34 -16.25 -34.44 7.82
N ALA A 35 -15.69 -33.63 6.91
CA ALA A 35 -16.29 -32.38 6.45
C ALA A 35 -17.70 -32.55 5.86
N LYS A 36 -18.11 -33.71 5.36
CA LYS A 36 -19.49 -33.96 4.90
C LYS A 36 -20.50 -34.00 6.04
N ASP A 37 -20.11 -34.57 7.16
CA ASP A 37 -20.96 -34.59 8.35
C ASP A 37 -21.08 -33.17 8.93
N HIS A 38 -20.09 -32.32 8.73
CA HIS A 38 -20.09 -30.90 9.14
C HIS A 38 -20.90 -29.98 8.22
N GLN A 39 -21.25 -30.38 6.98
CA GLN A 39 -22.13 -29.58 6.12
C GLN A 39 -23.56 -29.42 6.69
N SER A 40 -23.99 -30.29 7.62
CA SER A 40 -25.23 -30.16 8.35
C SER A 40 -25.09 -29.27 9.59
N GLU A 41 -23.89 -29.08 10.10
CA GLU A 41 -23.60 -28.33 11.34
C GLU A 41 -23.43 -26.83 11.05
N GLN A 42 -23.69 -26.04 12.08
CA GLN A 42 -23.46 -24.61 12.02
C GLN A 42 -21.99 -24.30 12.33
N GLY A 43 -21.26 -23.81 11.34
CA GLY A 43 -19.88 -23.37 11.47
C GLY A 43 -19.77 -21.86 11.58
N ILE A 44 -18.73 -21.37 12.27
CA ILE A 44 -18.35 -19.95 12.30
C ILE A 44 -17.02 -19.74 11.59
N TYR A 45 -16.91 -18.63 10.87
CA TYR A 45 -15.70 -18.26 10.16
C TYR A 45 -15.56 -16.75 10.05
N ILE A 46 -14.34 -16.28 9.80
CA ILE A 46 -14.07 -14.93 9.34
C ILE A 46 -13.94 -15.01 7.83
N HIS A 47 -14.70 -14.18 7.11
CA HIS A 47 -14.72 -14.18 5.66
C HIS A 47 -13.36 -13.68 5.11
N GLY A 48 -12.65 -14.58 4.45
CA GLY A 48 -11.31 -14.33 3.92
C GLY A 48 -10.27 -14.20 5.05
N GLN A 49 -8.99 -14.20 4.72
CA GLN A 49 -7.94 -13.75 5.64
C GLN A 49 -7.98 -12.21 5.69
N GLU A 50 -9.12 -11.65 6.06
CA GLU A 50 -9.34 -10.21 5.97
C GLU A 50 -8.51 -9.47 6.98
N GLN A 51 -7.56 -8.72 6.45
CA GLN A 51 -6.96 -7.62 7.17
C GLN A 51 -7.96 -6.46 7.22
N THR A 52 -8.54 -6.21 8.39
CA THR A 52 -9.33 -5.00 8.60
C THR A 52 -8.39 -3.85 8.93
N GLN A 53 -8.39 -2.80 8.12
CA GLN A 53 -7.53 -1.64 8.33
C GLN A 53 -8.33 -0.46 8.89
N ILE A 54 -7.85 0.10 10.00
CA ILE A 54 -8.44 1.26 10.68
C ILE A 54 -7.41 2.38 10.68
N PHE A 55 -7.80 3.54 10.19
CA PHE A 55 -6.95 4.73 10.16
C PHE A 55 -7.48 5.78 11.14
N LEU A 56 -6.62 6.25 12.05
CA LEU A 56 -6.99 7.32 12.98
C LEU A 56 -5.83 8.29 13.20
N LEU A 57 -6.16 9.51 13.58
CA LEU A 57 -5.15 10.52 13.95
C LEU A 57 -4.43 10.11 15.23
N SER A 58 -3.14 10.41 15.32
CA SER A 58 -2.38 10.14 16.54
C SER A 58 -2.99 10.86 17.74
N GLY A 59 -3.17 10.15 18.84
CA GLY A 59 -3.85 10.63 20.05
C GLY A 59 -5.38 10.60 19.99
N ALA A 60 -5.97 10.22 18.85
CA ALA A 60 -7.43 10.13 18.73
C ALA A 60 -7.99 8.83 19.33
N SER A 61 -9.28 8.88 19.67
CA SER A 61 -10.10 7.71 19.99
C SER A 61 -11.15 7.53 18.91
N GLN A 62 -11.49 6.28 18.59
CA GLN A 62 -12.43 5.96 17.51
C GLN A 62 -13.14 4.65 17.78
N ASP A 63 -14.47 4.63 17.59
CA ASP A 63 -15.22 3.40 17.48
C ASP A 63 -15.19 2.92 16.03
N ALA A 64 -14.92 1.64 15.80
CA ALA A 64 -14.77 1.05 14.49
C ALA A 64 -15.37 -0.36 14.44
N ASN A 65 -15.59 -0.84 13.23
CA ASN A 65 -15.93 -2.23 12.98
C ASN A 65 -14.66 -3.00 12.59
N GLY A 66 -14.38 -4.04 13.35
CA GLY A 66 -13.36 -5.03 13.05
C GLY A 66 -13.82 -6.09 12.05
N PRO A 67 -13.20 -7.28 12.03
CA PRO A 67 -13.53 -8.35 11.12
C PRO A 67 -15.00 -8.78 11.24
N ARG A 68 -15.57 -9.22 10.13
CA ARG A 68 -16.91 -9.80 10.09
C ARG A 68 -16.85 -11.29 10.41
N VAL A 69 -17.51 -11.70 11.48
CA VAL A 69 -17.74 -13.11 11.81
C VAL A 69 -19.01 -13.56 11.11
N SER A 70 -18.96 -14.69 10.43
CA SER A 70 -20.05 -15.22 9.64
C SER A 70 -20.40 -16.65 10.06
N LEU A 71 -21.65 -17.02 9.80
CA LEU A 71 -22.20 -18.38 9.94
C LEU A 71 -22.33 -19.01 8.56
N VAL A 72 -22.16 -20.31 8.48
CA VAL A 72 -22.39 -21.09 7.25
C VAL A 72 -23.85 -21.01 6.80
N LYS A 73 -24.79 -20.93 7.75
CA LYS A 73 -26.23 -20.83 7.52
C LYS A 73 -26.82 -19.70 8.36
N PRO A 74 -27.96 -19.11 7.96
CA PRO A 74 -28.65 -18.13 8.80
C PRO A 74 -28.94 -18.69 10.20
N ALA A 75 -28.74 -17.88 11.22
CA ALA A 75 -29.00 -18.25 12.59
C ALA A 75 -30.52 -18.51 12.82
N THR A 76 -30.88 -19.65 13.35
CA THR A 76 -32.28 -19.96 13.76
C THR A 76 -32.62 -19.32 15.10
N SER A 77 -31.63 -19.05 15.92
CA SER A 77 -31.70 -18.32 17.20
C SER A 77 -30.48 -17.43 17.32
N THR A 78 -30.42 -16.52 18.27
CA THR A 78 -29.23 -15.70 18.52
C THR A 78 -28.03 -16.59 18.82
N VAL A 79 -26.95 -16.38 18.05
CA VAL A 79 -25.68 -17.10 18.21
C VAL A 79 -24.65 -16.18 18.81
N THR A 80 -24.02 -16.58 19.92
CA THR A 80 -22.91 -15.85 20.54
C THR A 80 -21.60 -16.49 20.06
N VAL A 81 -20.72 -15.67 19.51
CA VAL A 81 -19.39 -16.08 19.02
C VAL A 81 -18.32 -15.46 19.91
N ASN A 82 -17.55 -16.30 20.55
CA ASN A 82 -16.41 -15.90 21.37
C ASN A 82 -15.16 -15.76 20.52
N PHE A 83 -14.28 -14.84 20.90
CA PHE A 83 -12.97 -14.67 20.27
C PHE A 83 -11.95 -14.17 21.30
N SER A 84 -10.69 -14.26 20.96
CA SER A 84 -9.57 -13.75 21.75
C SER A 84 -8.63 -12.91 20.90
N VAL A 85 -7.88 -12.03 21.55
CA VAL A 85 -6.71 -11.38 20.93
C VAL A 85 -5.57 -12.38 20.93
N GLY A 86 -4.92 -12.50 19.79
CA GLY A 86 -3.75 -13.37 19.62
C GLY A 86 -2.49 -12.81 20.29
N SER A 87 -1.49 -13.64 20.35
CA SER A 87 -0.19 -13.34 20.99
C SER A 87 0.77 -12.57 20.08
N GLN A 88 1.83 -12.04 20.68
CA GLN A 88 2.96 -11.48 19.93
C GLN A 88 3.54 -12.50 18.95
N ALA A 89 3.68 -13.77 19.33
CA ALA A 89 4.20 -14.83 18.46
C ALA A 89 3.33 -15.05 17.19
N GLN A 90 2.00 -14.94 17.30
CA GLN A 90 1.11 -15.01 16.14
C GLN A 90 1.29 -13.80 15.22
N LEU A 91 1.48 -12.61 15.80
CA LEU A 91 1.78 -11.40 15.01
C LEU A 91 3.15 -11.49 14.32
N ASP A 92 4.15 -12.02 14.99
CA ASP A 92 5.49 -12.22 14.42
C ASP A 92 5.45 -13.20 13.25
N ALA A 93 4.68 -14.29 13.38
CA ALA A 93 4.46 -15.23 12.29
C ALA A 93 3.74 -14.58 11.09
N HIS A 94 2.73 -13.74 11.36
CA HIS A 94 2.05 -12.94 10.33
C HIS A 94 3.03 -11.99 9.63
N ASN A 95 3.84 -11.26 10.39
CA ASN A 95 4.84 -10.33 9.86
C ASN A 95 5.85 -11.04 8.96
N ALA A 96 6.38 -12.16 9.42
CA ALA A 96 7.33 -12.98 8.66
C ALA A 96 6.73 -13.48 7.33
N LYS A 97 5.48 -13.94 7.36
CA LYS A 97 4.77 -14.45 6.18
C LYS A 97 4.49 -13.38 5.15
N ASN A 98 4.13 -12.17 5.60
CA ASN A 98 3.63 -11.09 4.74
C ASN A 98 4.67 -9.96 4.50
N GLY A 99 5.88 -10.08 5.06
CA GLY A 99 6.92 -9.05 4.94
C GLY A 99 6.55 -7.72 5.61
N THR A 100 5.72 -7.77 6.66
CA THR A 100 5.28 -6.61 7.44
C THR A 100 6.10 -6.48 8.73
N SER A 101 5.96 -5.34 9.44
CA SER A 101 6.63 -5.05 10.71
C SER A 101 5.66 -4.46 11.73
N TYR A 102 4.44 -4.98 11.77
CA TYR A 102 3.42 -4.52 12.71
C TYR A 102 3.80 -4.82 14.15
N LYS A 103 3.46 -3.92 15.05
CA LYS A 103 3.60 -4.09 16.49
C LYS A 103 2.26 -4.44 17.11
N LEU A 104 2.26 -5.26 18.15
CA LEU A 104 1.02 -5.56 18.87
C LEU A 104 0.49 -4.26 19.52
N LEU A 105 -0.80 -3.96 19.28
CA LEU A 105 -1.42 -2.78 19.88
C LEU A 105 -1.50 -2.97 21.40
N PRO A 106 -0.97 -2.04 22.21
CA PRO A 106 -1.04 -2.14 23.67
C PRO A 106 -2.48 -2.25 24.17
N SER A 107 -2.72 -3.12 25.14
CA SER A 107 -4.08 -3.36 25.69
C SER A 107 -4.72 -2.13 26.32
N THR A 108 -3.94 -1.12 26.68
CA THR A 108 -4.42 0.17 27.17
C THR A 108 -5.02 1.05 26.06
N MET A 109 -4.72 0.76 24.80
CA MET A 109 -5.12 1.57 23.64
C MET A 109 -6.36 1.02 22.92
N TYR A 110 -7.01 -0.02 23.45
CA TYR A 110 -8.25 -0.54 22.86
C TYR A 110 -9.18 -1.16 23.89
N GLU A 111 -10.44 -1.32 23.49
CA GLU A 111 -11.44 -2.17 24.13
C GLU A 111 -12.07 -3.08 23.07
N LEU A 112 -12.13 -4.37 23.39
CA LEU A 112 -12.82 -5.38 22.61
C LEU A 112 -13.75 -6.16 23.54
N PRO A 113 -15.00 -6.48 23.15
CA PRO A 113 -15.82 -7.42 23.90
C PRO A 113 -15.23 -8.82 23.82
N ALA A 114 -15.59 -9.70 24.74
CA ALA A 114 -15.18 -11.10 24.68
C ALA A 114 -15.93 -11.91 23.61
N SER A 115 -17.05 -11.39 23.12
CA SER A 115 -17.92 -12.06 22.15
C SER A 115 -18.70 -11.06 21.31
N VAL A 116 -19.19 -11.54 20.16
CA VAL A 116 -20.17 -10.84 19.32
C VAL A 116 -21.41 -11.72 19.13
N THR A 117 -22.58 -11.11 19.00
CA THR A 117 -23.84 -11.83 18.79
C THR A 117 -24.32 -11.67 17.34
N ILE A 118 -24.72 -12.77 16.74
CA ILE A 118 -25.38 -12.81 15.43
C ILE A 118 -26.86 -13.08 15.69
N PRO A 119 -27.76 -12.12 15.45
CA PRO A 119 -29.18 -12.27 15.69
C PRO A 119 -29.84 -13.38 14.85
N ALA A 120 -30.96 -13.91 15.32
CA ALA A 120 -31.76 -14.84 14.55
C ALA A 120 -32.12 -14.26 13.17
N GLY A 121 -32.03 -15.07 12.13
CA GLY A 121 -32.25 -14.68 10.73
C GLY A 121 -31.03 -14.01 10.06
N GLN A 122 -30.00 -13.63 10.81
CA GLN A 122 -28.76 -13.06 10.26
C GLN A 122 -27.71 -14.12 10.04
N THR A 123 -26.78 -13.81 9.13
CA THR A 123 -25.63 -14.68 8.80
C THR A 123 -24.32 -14.17 9.34
N SER A 124 -24.24 -12.92 9.83
CA SER A 124 -22.97 -12.33 10.26
C SER A 124 -23.15 -11.15 11.21
N ALA A 125 -22.06 -10.83 11.93
CA ALA A 125 -21.89 -9.60 12.68
C ALA A 125 -20.43 -9.15 12.68
N SER A 126 -20.16 -7.85 12.76
CA SER A 126 -18.81 -7.32 12.88
C SER A 126 -18.40 -7.26 14.35
N ILE A 127 -17.12 -7.53 14.62
CA ILE A 127 -16.54 -7.34 15.96
C ILE A 127 -16.40 -5.84 16.21
N PRO A 128 -17.07 -5.24 17.22
CA PRO A 128 -16.86 -3.83 17.52
C PRO A 128 -15.49 -3.62 18.15
N VAL A 129 -14.80 -2.57 17.72
CA VAL A 129 -13.47 -2.18 18.21
C VAL A 129 -13.55 -0.75 18.70
N LYS A 130 -13.18 -0.49 19.94
CA LYS A 130 -13.03 0.87 20.46
C LYS A 130 -11.54 1.16 20.67
N LEU A 131 -11.00 2.09 19.88
CA LEU A 131 -9.64 2.57 20.01
C LEU A 131 -9.58 3.77 20.96
N LYS A 132 -8.57 3.82 21.84
CA LYS A 132 -8.43 4.81 22.91
C LYS A 132 -7.11 5.55 22.78
N ALA A 133 -7.17 6.83 22.42
CA ALA A 133 -6.03 7.75 22.39
C ALA A 133 -4.74 7.09 21.82
N VAL A 134 -4.87 6.37 20.70
CA VAL A 134 -3.74 5.65 20.09
C VAL A 134 -2.70 6.65 19.60
N THR A 135 -1.48 6.52 20.10
CA THR A 135 -0.34 7.34 19.68
C THR A 135 0.62 6.52 18.83
N PHE A 136 1.16 7.12 17.78
CA PHE A 136 2.08 6.47 16.86
C PHE A 136 3.43 7.16 16.87
N SER A 137 4.50 6.38 16.88
CA SER A 137 5.83 6.84 16.48
C SER A 137 5.93 6.90 14.95
N SER A 138 6.94 7.60 14.42
CA SER A 138 7.14 7.68 12.97
C SER A 138 7.26 6.29 12.34
N GLY A 139 6.41 6.02 11.33
CA GLY A 139 6.38 4.75 10.61
C GLY A 139 5.80 3.56 11.40
N GLU A 140 5.31 3.77 12.62
CA GLU A 140 4.72 2.72 13.44
C GLU A 140 3.33 2.35 12.95
N VAL A 141 3.08 1.05 12.87
CA VAL A 141 1.76 0.48 12.57
C VAL A 141 1.48 -0.59 13.60
N PHE A 142 0.31 -0.52 14.21
CA PHE A 142 -0.13 -1.52 15.17
C PHE A 142 -1.04 -2.56 14.54
N ALA A 143 -1.11 -3.73 15.15
CA ALA A 143 -2.07 -4.75 14.78
C ALA A 143 -2.58 -5.55 15.96
N LEU A 144 -3.78 -6.11 15.81
CA LEU A 144 -4.41 -7.03 16.74
C LEU A 144 -4.77 -8.31 15.99
N PRO A 145 -4.06 -9.42 16.19
CA PRO A 145 -4.53 -10.72 15.73
C PRO A 145 -5.82 -11.10 16.49
N ILE A 146 -6.81 -11.59 15.77
CA ILE A 146 -8.08 -12.06 16.32
C ILE A 146 -8.21 -13.55 16.02
N GLN A 147 -8.54 -14.34 17.03
CA GLN A 147 -8.75 -15.78 16.94
C GLN A 147 -10.16 -16.11 17.38
N LEU A 148 -10.99 -16.70 16.51
CA LEU A 148 -12.28 -17.23 16.90
C LEU A 148 -12.12 -18.39 17.87
N GLN A 149 -12.99 -18.42 18.87
CA GLN A 149 -13.09 -19.46 19.88
C GLN A 149 -14.46 -20.11 19.75
N GLY A 150 -14.52 -21.41 19.73
CA GLY A 150 -15.84 -22.07 19.77
C GLY A 150 -15.78 -23.54 19.37
N SER A 151 -16.57 -24.30 20.11
CA SER A 151 -16.85 -25.70 19.84
C SER A 151 -18.27 -25.92 19.34
N ASN A 152 -19.17 -24.96 19.56
CA ASN A 152 -20.56 -24.99 19.08
C ASN A 152 -21.16 -23.58 18.98
N PRO A 153 -21.28 -22.97 17.78
CA PRO A 153 -20.77 -23.50 16.51
C PRO A 153 -19.22 -23.60 16.52
N HIS A 154 -18.70 -24.57 15.80
CA HIS A 154 -17.24 -24.74 15.72
C HIS A 154 -16.61 -23.74 14.75
N ALA A 155 -15.39 -23.34 15.04
CA ALA A 155 -14.61 -22.48 14.15
C ALA A 155 -14.05 -23.29 12.97
N ILE A 156 -14.28 -22.84 11.74
CA ILE A 156 -13.79 -23.52 10.53
C ILE A 156 -12.28 -23.31 10.43
N GLY A 157 -11.55 -24.42 10.32
CA GLY A 157 -10.10 -24.42 10.19
C GLY A 157 -9.62 -23.57 9.00
N GLY A 158 -8.56 -22.77 9.19
CA GLY A 158 -8.01 -21.87 8.18
C GLY A 158 -8.84 -20.59 7.93
N GLN A 159 -10.01 -20.45 8.56
CA GLN A 159 -10.88 -19.27 8.46
C GLN A 159 -11.29 -18.74 9.84
N SER A 160 -10.54 -19.06 10.86
CA SER A 160 -10.80 -18.68 12.26
C SER A 160 -9.93 -17.52 12.75
N GLU A 161 -9.07 -16.98 11.89
CA GLU A 161 -8.12 -15.94 12.23
C GLU A 161 -8.31 -14.72 11.35
N ALA A 162 -8.09 -13.53 11.92
CA ALA A 162 -8.01 -12.26 11.21
C ALA A 162 -7.01 -11.34 11.88
N ILE A 163 -6.67 -10.26 11.21
CA ILE A 163 -5.84 -9.20 11.79
C ILE A 163 -6.53 -7.85 11.63
N ILE A 164 -6.59 -7.08 12.71
CA ILE A 164 -7.01 -5.70 12.69
C ILE A 164 -5.73 -4.86 12.67
N VAL A 165 -5.49 -4.13 11.58
CA VAL A 165 -4.36 -3.22 11.47
C VAL A 165 -4.84 -1.83 11.83
N VAL A 166 -4.12 -1.18 12.76
CA VAL A 166 -4.38 0.18 13.22
C VAL A 166 -3.23 1.06 12.78
N ASP A 167 -3.51 1.99 11.88
CA ASP A 167 -2.51 2.80 11.23
C ASP A 167 -2.81 4.29 11.38
N GLN A 168 -1.78 5.13 11.22
CA GLN A 168 -1.90 6.56 11.40
C GLN A 168 -2.55 7.23 10.18
N ALA A 169 -3.65 7.96 10.42
CA ALA A 169 -4.15 8.94 9.48
C ALA A 169 -3.35 10.25 9.59
N THR A 170 -3.24 10.97 8.49
CA THR A 170 -2.59 12.29 8.43
C THR A 170 -3.60 13.34 7.95
N GLU A 171 -3.73 14.43 8.68
CA GLU A 171 -4.45 15.61 8.24
C GLU A 171 -3.47 16.76 7.98
N THR A 172 -3.58 17.41 6.81
CA THR A 172 -2.53 18.31 6.35
C THR A 172 -2.96 19.18 5.17
N LYS A 173 -2.25 20.28 4.92
CA LYS A 173 -2.31 21.05 3.69
C LYS A 173 -1.60 20.35 2.53
N ALA A 174 -1.81 20.87 1.33
CA ALA A 174 -1.10 20.50 0.12
C ALA A 174 -0.60 21.77 -0.60
N LEU A 175 0.49 21.62 -1.36
CA LEU A 175 0.98 22.68 -2.24
C LEU A 175 0.06 22.78 -3.47
N SER A 176 -0.54 23.93 -3.70
CA SER A 176 -1.30 24.24 -4.90
C SER A 176 -0.40 24.94 -5.92
N ILE A 177 -0.14 24.27 -7.02
CA ILE A 177 0.59 24.82 -8.15
C ILE A 177 -0.42 25.43 -9.10
N ASN A 178 -0.39 26.74 -9.25
CA ASN A 178 -1.26 27.50 -10.14
C ASN A 178 -0.48 28.65 -10.80
N THR A 179 0.73 28.36 -11.23
CA THR A 179 1.67 29.32 -11.79
C THR A 179 2.27 28.78 -13.07
N GLY A 180 2.62 29.67 -14.00
CA GLY A 180 3.40 29.33 -15.20
C GLY A 180 4.92 29.37 -14.97
N ASN A 181 5.37 29.76 -13.77
CA ASN A 181 6.78 29.88 -13.45
C ASN A 181 7.33 28.55 -12.92
N GLU A 182 8.52 28.19 -13.33
CA GLU A 182 9.21 27.03 -12.81
C GLU A 182 9.58 27.23 -11.33
N ILE A 183 9.34 26.22 -10.52
CA ILE A 183 9.76 26.15 -9.13
C ILE A 183 10.92 25.13 -9.10
N ALA A 184 12.13 25.57 -8.81
CA ALA A 184 13.31 24.70 -8.80
C ALA A 184 14.16 24.91 -7.54
N ALA A 185 14.77 23.82 -7.08
CA ALA A 185 15.80 23.79 -6.06
C ALA A 185 17.05 23.15 -6.65
N TYR A 186 18.20 23.78 -6.44
CA TYR A 186 19.49 23.26 -6.86
C TYR A 186 20.31 22.84 -5.64
N PHE A 187 21.08 21.79 -5.80
CA PHE A 187 22.09 21.38 -4.82
C PHE A 187 23.34 22.27 -4.95
N ALA A 188 24.26 22.16 -3.98
CA ALA A 188 25.55 22.85 -4.09
C ALA A 188 26.42 22.23 -5.21
N GLU A 189 26.30 20.93 -5.42
CA GLU A 189 26.99 20.14 -6.44
C GLU A 189 26.13 18.96 -6.89
N ASP A 190 26.45 18.41 -8.08
CA ASP A 190 25.81 17.19 -8.53
C ASP A 190 26.31 15.97 -7.73
N ILE A 191 25.41 15.11 -7.33
CA ILE A 191 25.71 13.84 -6.68
C ILE A 191 25.42 12.66 -7.63
N LEU A 192 26.21 11.60 -7.52
CA LEU A 192 25.98 10.35 -8.26
C LEU A 192 25.20 9.38 -7.38
N VAL A 193 24.14 8.80 -7.95
CA VAL A 193 23.28 7.82 -7.28
C VAL A 193 23.22 6.53 -8.11
N PRO A 194 23.80 5.42 -7.61
CA PRO A 194 23.84 4.14 -8.34
C PRO A 194 22.49 3.43 -8.35
N GLN A 195 21.64 3.76 -7.40
CA GLN A 195 20.26 3.33 -7.29
C GLN A 195 19.44 4.49 -6.74
N TRP A 196 18.16 4.52 -7.03
CA TRP A 196 17.33 5.59 -6.50
C TRP A 196 15.84 5.21 -6.45
N THR A 197 15.11 5.94 -5.62
CA THR A 197 13.64 5.93 -5.60
C THR A 197 13.14 7.36 -5.56
N MET A 198 12.30 7.73 -6.51
CA MET A 198 11.56 8.99 -6.54
C MET A 198 10.09 8.73 -6.28
N GLU A 199 9.49 9.46 -5.36
CA GLU A 199 8.06 9.37 -5.05
C GLU A 199 7.43 10.75 -5.08
N VAL A 200 6.18 10.83 -5.55
CA VAL A 200 5.42 12.08 -5.57
C VAL A 200 3.92 11.81 -5.51
N MET A 201 3.21 12.62 -4.72
CA MET A 201 1.76 12.55 -4.59
C MET A 201 1.11 13.76 -5.26
N VAL A 202 0.09 13.51 -6.10
CA VAL A 202 -0.58 14.57 -6.84
C VAL A 202 -2.09 14.37 -6.92
N LYS A 203 -2.82 15.50 -7.05
CA LYS A 203 -4.24 15.55 -7.43
C LYS A 203 -4.42 16.68 -8.43
N ARG A 204 -5.05 16.41 -9.57
CA ARG A 204 -5.30 17.39 -10.61
C ARG A 204 -6.74 17.33 -11.10
N SER A 205 -7.31 18.50 -11.43
CA SER A 205 -8.61 18.60 -12.08
C SER A 205 -8.61 18.10 -13.52
N ASN A 206 -7.43 18.07 -14.14
CA ASN A 206 -7.13 17.38 -15.39
C ASN A 206 -5.81 16.64 -15.16
N ILE A 207 -5.86 15.33 -15.01
CA ILE A 207 -4.68 14.49 -14.75
C ILE A 207 -3.87 14.32 -16.04
N ASN A 208 -3.14 15.38 -16.40
CA ASN A 208 -2.27 15.42 -17.57
C ASN A 208 -1.04 16.30 -17.31
N GLY A 209 0.13 15.89 -17.83
CA GLY A 209 1.38 16.64 -17.81
C GLY A 209 2.42 16.13 -16.81
N ALA A 210 3.60 16.72 -16.87
CA ALA A 210 4.73 16.37 -16.01
C ALA A 210 4.40 16.59 -14.54
N LEU A 211 5.06 15.82 -13.66
CA LEU A 211 4.88 15.92 -12.20
C LEU A 211 6.00 16.77 -11.57
N ALA A 212 7.18 16.23 -11.55
CA ALA A 212 8.42 16.83 -11.05
C ALA A 212 9.58 16.16 -11.79
N GLY A 213 10.76 16.68 -11.70
CA GLY A 213 11.93 16.05 -12.29
C GLY A 213 13.23 16.53 -11.68
N THR A 214 14.34 15.98 -12.18
CA THR A 214 15.68 16.30 -11.70
C THR A 214 16.28 17.51 -12.39
N LYS A 215 17.23 18.16 -11.73
CA LYS A 215 18.06 19.25 -12.24
C LYS A 215 19.54 18.85 -12.15
N PHE A 216 20.39 19.61 -12.84
CA PHE A 216 21.83 19.47 -12.83
C PHE A 216 22.45 20.82 -12.41
N VAL A 217 23.49 20.77 -11.59
CA VAL A 217 24.26 21.96 -11.21
C VAL A 217 25.32 22.25 -12.29
N GLY A 218 25.93 21.19 -12.79
CA GLY A 218 26.91 21.25 -13.90
C GLY A 218 26.23 21.18 -15.26
N ALA A 219 26.95 20.62 -16.24
CA ALA A 219 26.39 20.38 -17.58
C ALA A 219 25.21 19.41 -17.50
N SER A 220 24.17 19.67 -18.30
CA SER A 220 23.05 18.76 -18.45
C SER A 220 23.54 17.39 -18.94
N ASP A 221 22.87 16.34 -18.47
CA ASP A 221 23.18 14.97 -18.83
C ASP A 221 21.87 14.22 -19.10
N ASP A 222 21.51 14.08 -20.37
CA ASP A 222 20.30 13.40 -20.81
C ASP A 222 20.21 11.95 -20.27
N LYS A 223 21.38 11.33 -20.02
CA LYS A 223 21.45 9.98 -19.46
C LYS A 223 21.07 9.92 -17.98
N SER A 224 21.00 11.05 -17.31
CA SER A 224 20.61 11.16 -15.90
C SER A 224 19.27 11.85 -15.71
N GLU A 225 18.61 12.25 -16.80
CA GLU A 225 17.32 12.93 -16.72
C GLU A 225 16.23 12.00 -16.17
N ILE A 226 15.46 12.48 -15.20
CA ILE A 226 14.38 11.75 -14.56
C ILE A 226 13.16 12.65 -14.47
N TYR A 227 12.07 12.31 -15.13
CA TYR A 227 10.76 12.92 -14.91
C TYR A 227 9.60 12.09 -15.42
N PRO A 228 8.49 12.00 -14.68
CA PRO A 228 7.24 11.39 -15.12
C PRO A 228 6.30 12.42 -15.76
N VAL A 229 5.61 11.97 -16.80
CA VAL A 229 4.45 12.64 -17.39
C VAL A 229 3.27 11.70 -17.29
N VAL A 230 2.20 12.14 -16.64
CA VAL A 230 0.99 11.34 -16.46
C VAL A 230 -0.15 11.87 -17.30
N GLY A 231 -1.05 10.99 -17.74
CA GLY A 231 -2.21 11.37 -18.53
C GLY A 231 -3.26 10.27 -18.60
N LYS A 232 -4.53 10.65 -18.79
CA LYS A 232 -5.67 9.73 -18.95
C LYS A 232 -5.54 8.81 -20.18
N ASP A 233 -4.94 9.33 -21.25
CA ASP A 233 -4.79 8.62 -22.51
C ASP A 233 -3.49 7.81 -22.57
N GLY A 234 -2.64 7.95 -21.57
CA GLY A 234 -1.36 7.29 -21.41
C GLY A 234 -0.39 8.17 -20.65
N SER A 235 0.61 7.53 -20.10
CA SER A 235 1.68 8.17 -19.33
C SER A 235 3.02 7.74 -19.88
N PHE A 236 4.07 8.50 -19.59
CA PHE A 236 5.42 8.02 -19.79
C PHE A 236 6.32 8.45 -18.64
N PHE A 237 7.37 7.72 -18.45
CA PHE A 237 8.40 8.03 -17.49
C PHE A 237 9.74 8.13 -18.23
N ARG A 238 10.32 9.33 -18.24
CA ARG A 238 11.67 9.52 -18.79
C ARG A 238 12.72 9.19 -17.76
N THR A 239 13.64 8.34 -18.14
CA THR A 239 14.75 7.92 -17.30
C THR A 239 15.98 7.56 -18.15
N GLY A 240 17.10 8.26 -17.94
CA GLY A 240 18.35 7.97 -18.60
C GLY A 240 18.29 8.03 -20.12
N GLY A 241 17.50 8.96 -20.69
CA GLY A 241 17.32 9.11 -22.14
C GLY A 241 16.33 8.11 -22.75
N THR A 242 15.61 7.32 -21.92
CA THR A 242 14.60 6.35 -22.35
C THR A 242 13.22 6.77 -21.85
N ASP A 243 12.20 6.68 -22.71
CA ASP A 243 10.81 6.89 -22.34
C ASP A 243 10.12 5.53 -22.15
N LEU A 244 9.76 5.25 -20.89
CA LEU A 244 8.96 4.08 -20.55
C LEU A 244 7.49 4.44 -20.67
N SER A 245 6.81 3.91 -21.70
CA SER A 245 5.40 4.21 -21.95
C SER A 245 4.49 3.31 -21.14
N LEU A 246 3.44 3.91 -20.55
CA LEU A 246 2.39 3.24 -19.81
C LEU A 246 1.03 3.56 -20.46
N SER A 247 0.38 2.54 -21.00
CA SER A 247 -0.97 2.71 -21.54
C SER A 247 -1.99 2.97 -20.42
N LYS A 248 -3.11 3.60 -20.77
CA LYS A 248 -4.24 3.79 -19.85
C LYS A 248 -4.82 2.48 -19.30
N ASP A 249 -4.64 1.36 -19.99
CA ASP A 249 -5.13 0.05 -19.55
C ASP A 249 -4.24 -0.54 -18.43
N ILE A 250 -2.95 -0.18 -18.44
CA ILE A 250 -1.97 -0.58 -17.41
C ILE A 250 -2.08 0.32 -16.18
N MET A 251 -2.22 1.63 -16.40
CA MET A 251 -2.33 2.64 -15.35
C MET A 251 -3.49 3.59 -15.64
N PRO A 252 -4.74 3.18 -15.36
CA PRO A 252 -5.91 4.05 -15.52
C PRO A 252 -5.88 5.18 -14.50
N LEU A 253 -6.02 6.42 -14.99
CA LEU A 253 -6.02 7.62 -14.16
C LEU A 253 -7.32 8.42 -14.37
N GLU A 254 -7.80 9.03 -13.29
CA GLU A 254 -9.02 9.85 -13.28
C GLU A 254 -8.73 11.26 -12.74
N ASP A 255 -9.50 12.23 -13.23
CA ASP A 255 -9.43 13.59 -12.73
C ASP A 255 -9.88 13.68 -11.26
N ASN A 256 -9.35 14.67 -10.55
CA ASN A 256 -9.73 14.99 -9.17
C ASN A 256 -9.45 13.88 -8.14
N LYS A 257 -8.72 12.83 -8.49
CA LYS A 257 -8.25 11.80 -7.56
C LYS A 257 -6.81 12.05 -7.14
N TRP A 258 -6.48 11.65 -5.91
CA TRP A 258 -5.11 11.61 -5.44
C TRP A 258 -4.42 10.34 -5.92
N TYR A 259 -3.18 10.49 -6.36
CA TYR A 259 -2.30 9.37 -6.74
C TYR A 259 -0.95 9.55 -6.08
N MET A 260 -0.40 8.47 -5.54
CA MET A 260 1.00 8.35 -5.15
C MET A 260 1.74 7.56 -6.21
N PHE A 261 2.66 8.20 -6.90
CA PHE A 261 3.54 7.55 -7.86
C PHE A 261 4.90 7.31 -7.23
N SER A 262 5.46 6.12 -7.46
CA SER A 262 6.83 5.79 -7.06
C SER A 262 7.58 5.18 -8.24
N PHE A 263 8.81 5.60 -8.42
CA PHE A 263 9.71 5.18 -9.49
C PHE A 263 10.98 4.67 -8.81
N VAL A 264 11.36 3.43 -9.09
CA VAL A 264 12.47 2.75 -8.44
C VAL A 264 13.46 2.27 -9.47
N TYR A 265 14.70 2.74 -9.40
CA TYR A 265 15.83 2.25 -10.19
C TYR A 265 16.73 1.39 -9.31
N ASP A 266 16.93 0.13 -9.71
CA ASP A 266 17.71 -0.86 -8.95
C ASP A 266 19.16 -1.03 -9.43
N GLY A 267 19.59 -0.22 -10.40
CA GLY A 267 20.88 -0.30 -11.05
C GLY A 267 20.82 -0.86 -12.48
N ALA A 268 19.69 -1.46 -12.87
CA ALA A 268 19.47 -2.05 -14.20
C ALA A 268 18.06 -1.86 -14.74
N ASN A 269 17.05 -1.87 -13.86
CA ASN A 269 15.64 -1.76 -14.22
C ASN A 269 15.01 -0.55 -13.53
N VAL A 270 13.98 -0.01 -14.16
CA VAL A 270 13.04 0.90 -13.50
C VAL A 270 11.70 0.21 -13.29
N SER A 271 11.23 0.23 -12.05
CA SER A 271 9.89 -0.19 -11.66
C SER A 271 9.02 1.03 -11.36
N VAL A 272 7.81 1.06 -11.91
CA VAL A 272 6.81 2.13 -11.69
C VAL A 272 5.68 1.59 -10.83
N TYR A 273 5.30 2.36 -9.82
CA TYR A 273 4.20 2.05 -8.90
C TYR A 273 3.16 3.17 -8.92
N CYS A 274 1.89 2.78 -8.87
CA CYS A 274 0.76 3.67 -8.66
C CYS A 274 0.00 3.22 -7.42
N ASN A 275 -0.15 4.10 -6.44
CA ASN A 275 -0.77 3.81 -5.14
C ASN A 275 -0.21 2.53 -4.47
N GLY A 276 1.12 2.36 -4.51
CA GLY A 276 1.83 1.24 -3.91
C GLY A 276 1.82 -0.06 -4.72
N ARG A 277 1.04 -0.14 -5.81
CA ARG A 277 1.00 -1.31 -6.69
C ARG A 277 1.94 -1.12 -7.88
N GLN A 278 2.80 -2.08 -8.12
CA GLN A 278 3.66 -2.10 -9.29
C GLN A 278 2.82 -2.24 -10.58
N VAL A 279 3.04 -1.35 -11.53
CA VAL A 279 2.34 -1.31 -12.81
C VAL A 279 3.27 -1.60 -13.99
N LEU A 280 4.58 -1.37 -13.83
CA LEU A 280 5.59 -1.62 -14.85
C LEU A 280 6.91 -1.98 -14.19
N SER A 281 7.72 -2.82 -14.85
CA SER A 281 9.15 -2.95 -14.59
C SER A 281 9.83 -3.27 -15.92
N GLN A 282 10.84 -2.49 -16.29
CA GLN A 282 11.57 -2.65 -17.55
C GLN A 282 13.05 -2.34 -17.37
N PRO A 283 13.93 -3.01 -18.13
CA PRO A 283 15.33 -2.65 -18.22
C PRO A 283 15.50 -1.23 -18.78
N VAL A 284 16.43 -0.50 -18.19
CA VAL A 284 16.91 0.81 -18.66
C VAL A 284 18.43 0.77 -18.76
N ARG A 285 19.05 1.91 -19.01
CA ARG A 285 20.50 1.97 -18.95
C ARG A 285 21.01 1.58 -17.56
N ASP A 286 22.12 0.94 -17.46
CA ASP A 286 22.89 0.73 -16.24
C ASP A 286 23.76 1.95 -15.87
N GLY A 287 24.33 1.93 -14.65
CA GLY A 287 25.24 2.92 -14.13
C GLY A 287 24.58 4.08 -13.39
N ASP A 288 25.42 4.91 -12.82
CA ASP A 288 25.02 6.00 -11.92
C ASP A 288 24.23 7.09 -12.63
N TYR A 289 23.28 7.66 -11.90
CA TYR A 289 22.54 8.86 -12.30
C TYR A 289 23.09 10.07 -11.58
N LYS A 290 23.17 11.19 -12.30
CA LYS A 290 23.61 12.48 -11.81
C LYS A 290 22.39 13.25 -11.30
N LEU A 291 22.46 13.78 -10.08
CA LEU A 291 21.40 14.52 -9.43
C LEU A 291 21.94 15.84 -8.87
N GLY A 292 21.47 16.96 -9.38
CA GLY A 292 21.85 18.31 -8.96
C GLY A 292 20.70 19.17 -8.46
N GLY A 293 19.53 18.57 -8.26
CA GLY A 293 18.36 19.27 -7.74
C GLY A 293 17.04 18.75 -8.29
N PHE A 294 15.97 19.51 -8.06
CA PHE A 294 14.62 19.19 -8.49
C PHE A 294 13.90 20.40 -9.10
N TRP A 295 12.97 20.12 -9.97
CA TRP A 295 11.97 21.07 -10.42
C TRP A 295 10.56 20.49 -10.22
N LEU A 296 9.60 21.37 -9.98
CA LEU A 296 8.19 21.05 -9.91
C LEU A 296 7.53 21.50 -11.20
N SER A 297 6.58 20.69 -11.67
CA SER A 297 5.81 20.99 -12.87
C SER A 297 4.99 22.28 -12.70
N THR A 298 4.88 23.05 -13.77
CA THR A 298 3.97 24.20 -13.87
C THR A 298 2.51 23.80 -14.11
N THR A 299 2.24 22.50 -14.31
CA THR A 299 0.87 22.01 -14.52
C THR A 299 0.03 22.17 -13.26
N ARG A 300 -1.09 22.85 -13.40
CA ARG A 300 -2.02 23.15 -12.28
C ARG A 300 -2.45 21.89 -11.55
N GLY A 301 -2.43 21.95 -10.22
CA GLY A 301 -2.85 20.86 -9.36
C GLY A 301 -2.33 20.98 -7.95
N LEU A 302 -2.62 19.95 -7.16
CA LEU A 302 -2.13 19.79 -5.81
C LEU A 302 -0.97 18.79 -5.80
N MET A 303 0.05 19.06 -4.99
CA MET A 303 1.23 18.22 -4.86
C MET A 303 1.61 18.05 -3.39
N ARG A 304 2.10 16.85 -3.06
CA ARG A 304 2.64 16.49 -1.75
C ARG A 304 3.72 15.43 -1.88
N GLU A 305 4.46 15.22 -0.78
CA GLU A 305 5.31 14.06 -0.56
C GLU A 305 6.28 13.79 -1.72
N LEU A 306 6.94 14.83 -2.24
CA LEU A 306 8.06 14.62 -3.15
C LEU A 306 9.26 14.13 -2.33
N ARG A 307 9.72 12.91 -2.64
CA ARG A 307 10.82 12.23 -1.95
C ARG A 307 11.80 11.68 -2.96
N PHE A 308 13.06 11.76 -2.60
CA PHE A 308 14.12 11.11 -3.37
C PHE A 308 15.07 10.37 -2.44
N TYR A 309 15.19 9.06 -2.66
CA TYR A 309 16.11 8.20 -1.93
C TYR A 309 17.27 7.78 -2.83
N LYS A 310 18.47 7.66 -2.27
CA LYS A 310 19.68 7.15 -2.95
C LYS A 310 19.79 5.62 -2.94
N VAL A 311 18.68 4.92 -2.76
CA VAL A 311 18.56 3.45 -2.75
C VAL A 311 17.29 3.02 -3.48
N ALA A 312 17.29 1.81 -4.02
CA ALA A 312 16.09 1.15 -4.52
C ALA A 312 15.25 0.65 -3.32
N ARG A 313 14.07 1.23 -3.12
CA ARG A 313 13.13 0.75 -2.10
C ARG A 313 12.42 -0.51 -2.56
N THR A 314 12.21 -1.43 -1.63
CA THR A 314 11.48 -2.67 -1.91
C THR A 314 9.98 -2.43 -2.15
N PRO A 315 9.27 -3.33 -2.87
CA PRO A 315 7.81 -3.23 -3.04
C PRO A 315 7.05 -3.09 -1.71
N ALA A 316 7.49 -3.80 -0.67
CA ALA A 316 6.90 -3.70 0.66
C ALA A 316 7.08 -2.31 1.29
N GLN A 317 8.28 -1.70 1.15
CA GLN A 317 8.54 -0.34 1.62
C GLN A 317 7.72 0.71 0.85
N ILE A 318 7.57 0.54 -0.47
CA ILE A 318 6.72 1.40 -1.29
C ILE A 318 5.26 1.31 -0.82
N ALA A 319 4.72 0.11 -0.71
CA ALA A 319 3.34 -0.11 -0.27
C ALA A 319 3.06 0.41 1.15
N ALA A 320 4.01 0.24 2.08
CA ALA A 320 3.88 0.70 3.46
C ALA A 320 3.86 2.23 3.60
N ASN A 321 4.41 2.98 2.63
CA ASN A 321 4.59 4.43 2.70
C ASN A 321 3.61 5.22 1.80
N VAL A 322 2.70 4.54 1.12
CA VAL A 322 1.62 5.21 0.38
C VAL A 322 0.80 6.06 1.36
N TRP A 323 0.52 7.29 1.00
CA TRP A 323 -0.26 8.26 1.78
C TRP A 323 0.37 8.79 3.07
N LYS A 324 1.52 8.27 3.51
CA LYS A 324 2.15 8.63 4.78
C LYS A 324 3.26 9.67 4.62
N THR A 325 3.54 10.37 5.68
CA THR A 325 4.84 11.05 5.87
C THR A 325 5.89 10.01 6.23
N VAL A 326 7.14 10.28 5.88
CA VAL A 326 8.27 9.40 6.19
C VAL A 326 9.17 10.03 7.23
N ASP A 327 10.05 9.22 7.84
CA ASP A 327 11.00 9.72 8.82
C ASP A 327 12.02 10.63 8.13
N PRO A 328 12.07 11.92 8.46
CA PRO A 328 13.04 12.86 7.88
C PRO A 328 14.50 12.53 8.24
N LYS A 329 14.72 11.66 9.22
CA LYS A 329 16.05 11.19 9.65
C LYS A 329 16.55 9.97 8.87
N ASP A 330 15.76 9.43 7.92
CA ASP A 330 16.23 8.32 7.06
C ASP A 330 17.47 8.80 6.27
N THR A 331 18.61 8.20 6.55
CA THR A 331 19.90 8.55 5.93
C THR A 331 19.98 8.24 4.44
N ASN A 332 18.99 7.52 3.91
CA ASN A 332 18.86 7.26 2.47
C ASN A 332 18.10 8.38 1.75
N LEU A 333 17.41 9.26 2.45
CA LEU A 333 16.77 10.42 1.85
C LEU A 333 17.82 11.43 1.39
N VAL A 334 17.80 11.75 0.10
CA VAL A 334 18.56 12.89 -0.48
C VAL A 334 17.76 14.17 -0.32
N ALA A 335 16.44 14.09 -0.55
CA ALA A 335 15.52 15.21 -0.36
C ALA A 335 14.12 14.69 0.01
N TYR A 336 13.42 15.45 0.87
CA TYR A 336 12.06 15.16 1.28
C TYR A 336 11.24 16.43 1.47
N TYR A 337 10.30 16.65 0.59
CA TYR A 337 9.39 17.79 0.61
C TYR A 337 7.97 17.32 0.91
N PRO A 338 7.50 17.42 2.18
CA PRO A 338 6.11 17.07 2.53
C PRO A 338 5.08 17.99 1.85
N MET A 339 5.50 19.22 1.48
CA MET A 339 4.65 20.24 0.83
C MET A 339 3.37 20.53 1.63
N ASN A 340 3.52 20.68 2.92
CA ASN A 340 2.45 20.83 3.90
C ASN A 340 2.39 22.18 4.59
N GLY A 341 3.25 23.12 4.19
CA GLY A 341 3.36 24.45 4.81
C GLY A 341 4.06 24.42 6.16
N LYS A 342 4.90 23.41 6.43
CA LYS A 342 5.60 23.26 7.70
C LYS A 342 7.09 23.11 7.50
N LYS A 343 7.83 23.58 8.49
CA LYS A 343 9.28 23.46 8.61
C LYS A 343 9.63 22.42 9.69
N TYR A 344 10.57 21.56 9.40
CA TYR A 344 11.17 20.61 10.34
C TYR A 344 12.53 21.14 10.83
N ASP A 345 12.75 21.10 12.14
CA ASP A 345 14.03 21.38 12.75
C ASP A 345 14.73 20.05 13.08
N PRO A 346 15.80 19.66 12.38
CA PRO A 346 16.48 18.39 12.60
C PRO A 346 17.17 18.29 13.97
N ALA A 347 17.54 19.41 14.57
CA ALA A 347 18.22 19.43 15.87
C ALA A 347 17.27 19.09 17.03
N THR A 348 16.04 19.57 16.96
CA THR A 348 15.04 19.38 18.01
C THR A 348 13.96 18.37 17.65
N GLY A 349 13.83 18.02 16.37
CA GLY A 349 12.72 17.21 15.85
C GLY A 349 11.37 17.94 15.79
N LYS A 350 11.38 19.26 16.06
CA LYS A 350 10.16 20.07 16.10
C LYS A 350 9.68 20.42 14.70
N VAL A 351 8.37 20.35 14.51
CA VAL A 351 7.68 20.82 13.30
C VAL A 351 6.91 22.10 13.63
N THR A 352 7.07 23.14 12.83
CA THR A 352 6.41 24.44 12.99
C THR A 352 5.73 24.85 11.69
N GLU A 353 4.61 25.60 11.78
CA GLU A 353 3.97 26.20 10.60
C GLU A 353 4.93 27.24 9.98
N ASP A 354 5.22 27.07 8.69
CA ASP A 354 6.04 27.99 7.90
C ASP A 354 5.74 27.78 6.41
N GLU A 355 4.93 28.69 5.86
CA GLU A 355 4.48 28.67 4.47
C GLU A 355 5.33 29.60 3.58
N THR A 356 6.48 30.06 4.03
CA THR A 356 7.32 31.01 3.29
C THR A 356 8.03 30.36 2.10
N GLN A 357 8.29 29.07 2.17
CA GLN A 357 8.95 28.27 1.11
C GLN A 357 8.57 26.78 1.22
N ILE A 358 9.04 25.97 0.27
CA ILE A 358 8.88 24.52 0.31
C ILE A 358 10.11 23.94 1.02
N TRP A 359 9.91 23.51 2.26
CA TRP A 359 10.98 23.01 3.12
C TRP A 359 11.37 21.57 2.77
N ASP A 360 12.65 21.33 2.57
CA ASP A 360 13.25 19.99 2.60
C ASP A 360 13.43 19.56 4.06
N TRP A 361 12.82 18.44 4.42
CA TRP A 361 12.90 17.90 5.77
C TRP A 361 14.06 16.91 5.94
N SER A 362 14.74 16.50 4.85
CA SER A 362 15.91 15.61 4.92
C SER A 362 17.13 16.33 5.51
N ALA A 363 18.15 15.54 5.81
CA ALA A 363 19.44 16.09 6.26
C ALA A 363 20.15 16.94 5.20
N GLY A 364 19.75 16.81 3.92
CA GLY A 364 20.30 17.60 2.79
C GLY A 364 19.92 19.08 2.85
N ALA A 365 18.78 19.41 3.45
CA ALA A 365 18.25 20.76 3.59
C ALA A 365 18.21 21.57 2.25
N HIS A 366 17.89 20.89 1.16
CA HIS A 366 17.82 21.45 -0.19
C HIS A 366 16.48 22.16 -0.44
N HIS A 367 16.18 23.19 0.34
CA HIS A 367 14.90 23.89 0.27
C HIS A 367 14.66 24.55 -1.09
N PHE A 368 13.41 24.55 -1.56
CA PHE A 368 13.04 25.38 -2.69
C PHE A 368 13.06 26.85 -2.24
N PRO A 369 13.82 27.71 -2.91
CA PRO A 369 14.08 29.07 -2.41
C PRO A 369 12.87 30.00 -2.52
N SER A 370 11.86 29.63 -3.32
CA SER A 370 10.69 30.44 -3.59
C SER A 370 9.50 29.59 -3.98
N LEU A 371 8.29 30.05 -3.66
CA LEU A 371 7.02 29.44 -4.08
C LEU A 371 6.66 29.77 -5.51
N GLN A 372 7.24 30.80 -6.13
CA GLN A 372 6.94 31.26 -7.50
C GLN A 372 5.44 31.42 -7.79
N GLY A 373 4.65 31.78 -6.76
CA GLY A 373 3.19 31.93 -6.86
C GLY A 373 2.39 30.67 -6.50
N ALA A 374 3.03 29.55 -6.15
CA ALA A 374 2.34 28.42 -5.50
C ALA A 374 1.94 28.80 -4.06
N THR A 375 0.92 28.15 -3.53
CA THR A 375 0.39 28.41 -2.19
C THR A 375 0.04 27.10 -1.49
N PHE A 376 0.02 27.10 -0.16
CA PHE A 376 -0.48 25.97 0.61
C PHE A 376 -1.98 26.11 0.83
N VAL A 377 -2.72 25.03 0.58
CA VAL A 377 -4.19 25.07 0.64
C VAL A 377 -4.74 23.88 1.43
N ASP A 378 -5.93 24.11 1.98
CA ASP A 378 -6.79 23.08 2.57
C ASP A 378 -7.84 22.61 1.57
N ASN A 379 -8.57 21.56 1.92
CA ASN A 379 -9.73 21.08 1.18
C ASN A 379 -10.99 21.84 1.66
N ALA A 380 -11.28 22.96 1.05
CA ALA A 380 -12.44 23.81 1.37
C ALA A 380 -12.53 24.19 2.88
N GLY A 381 -11.42 24.61 3.48
CA GLY A 381 -11.35 25.04 4.88
C GLY A 381 -11.17 23.89 5.88
N LYS A 382 -10.94 22.68 5.41
CA LYS A 382 -10.55 21.52 6.22
C LYS A 382 -9.26 20.91 5.68
N PRO A 383 -8.39 20.36 6.52
CA PRO A 383 -7.20 19.70 6.03
C PRO A 383 -7.55 18.51 5.12
N PHE A 384 -6.67 18.21 4.17
CA PHE A 384 -6.73 16.94 3.44
C PHE A 384 -6.43 15.81 4.41
N ARG A 385 -7.22 14.74 4.34
CA ARG A 385 -7.03 13.54 5.16
C ARG A 385 -6.51 12.39 4.31
N PHE A 386 -5.49 11.72 4.80
CA PHE A 386 -4.88 10.55 4.18
C PHE A 386 -4.81 9.37 5.16
N PRO A 387 -4.96 8.14 4.67
CA PRO A 387 -5.30 7.81 3.28
C PRO A 387 -6.65 8.38 2.85
N VAL A 388 -6.78 8.64 1.56
CA VAL A 388 -8.08 9.03 1.00
C VAL A 388 -9.03 7.84 1.11
N THR A 389 -10.17 8.05 1.75
CA THR A 389 -11.29 7.11 1.67
C THR A 389 -12.06 7.42 0.39
N GLU A 390 -12.21 6.43 -0.48
CA GLU A 390 -13.04 6.52 -1.70
C GLU A 390 -14.51 6.81 -1.39
#